data_f198d5735b183575d0c10509c2a5f283
#
_entry.id   f198d5735b183575d0c10509c2a5f283
#
_cell.length_a   1.000
_cell.length_b   1.000
_cell.length_c   1.000
_cell.angle_alpha   90.00
_cell.angle_beta   90.00
_cell.angle_gamma   90.00
#
_symmetry.space_group_name_H-M   'P 1'
#
loop_
_entity.id
_entity.type
_entity.pdbx_description
1 polymer ?
#
loop_
_entity_poly.entity_id
_entity_poly.type
_entity_poly.pdbx_seq_one_letter_code
_entity_poly.pdbx_strand_id
1 'polypeptide(L)'
;MTGAQAYDPTGGTLYRLGSEPCLKGRGNCAVYPKSAELPSGRLVASFEKSTVVPATGSADGQTLPVYKSDDDGTSWQPLSEVKAPAYLSEDPRYAKYTSNWTNPYLYVLPKKVGALRKGTLLLASVVSGDDYYYKEHKAADPGWTPDNDGDRRDLAIALYSSVDDGRTWQVVNVVATGGWQGGSAGAIGRNVAAANTGRQVDPLWEPYLMVYKDELVCYYSDEHDYTGFDPVTGVPAPDPADDTAADSHGQILVHRTWNGKSRDWSSPVVDVAGSVQDMGGGKKEIGGGRPGMTNVVRTTDGRWLLTFEYWGGGADTRYLLADDPLAFFRGSATGMAVTSLPVVAGSRPLATGGSPVVIALPDGRLVYNAAGSGDVWVDESGRGDGVWKEYQTTSRAGYSRNLQYVDATGRVAILNNQDTSTIAHAEVDLGGSRGAYYRLVNRRTGQVIGTGNRTNDANLGNADVPDVVLEDFGAAAVASTQYWHVTTEPNGGVTLLNKSGGRAAAVWTGHATAGQKIGQWVDDSTTGSWNLVRTADGFYRLQAVRNTSLYLTGASAGAQLTLQNALTDGSQDWTLVR
;
A
#
# COMPACT_ATOMS: atom_id res chain seq x y z
N MET A 1 21.85 -7.00 -31.55
CA MET A 1 21.75 -7.12 -30.07
C MET A 1 21.37 -5.76 -29.55
N THR A 2 20.16 -5.63 -29.03
CA THR A 2 19.76 -4.44 -28.31
C THR A 2 20.65 -4.35 -27.07
N GLY A 3 21.37 -3.23 -26.91
CA GLY A 3 22.25 -3.03 -25.76
C GLY A 3 21.49 -3.21 -24.44
N ALA A 4 22.16 -3.74 -23.43
CA ALA A 4 21.62 -3.78 -22.09
C ALA A 4 21.25 -2.37 -21.65
N GLN A 5 20.03 -2.20 -21.16
CA GLN A 5 19.51 -0.93 -20.70
C GLN A 5 19.12 -1.09 -19.22
N ALA A 6 19.47 -0.14 -18.41
CA ALA A 6 19.02 -0.09 -17.03
C ALA A 6 17.49 -0.04 -16.99
N TYR A 7 16.91 -0.68 -15.99
CA TYR A 7 15.50 -0.53 -15.69
C TYR A 7 15.26 0.88 -15.14
N ASP A 8 14.37 1.59 -15.81
CA ASP A 8 13.94 2.93 -15.42
C ASP A 8 12.50 2.83 -14.89
N PRO A 9 12.31 2.84 -13.56
CA PRO A 9 10.98 2.68 -12.99
C PRO A 9 10.09 3.86 -13.39
N THR A 10 8.89 3.56 -13.86
CA THR A 10 7.90 4.59 -14.15
C THR A 10 7.44 5.26 -12.85
N GLY A 11 7.14 6.54 -12.94
CA GLY A 11 6.63 7.29 -11.82
C GLY A 11 6.18 8.68 -12.25
N GLY A 12 5.28 9.26 -11.46
CA GLY A 12 4.75 10.59 -11.78
C GLY A 12 3.53 10.95 -10.96
N THR A 13 2.74 11.86 -11.51
CA THR A 13 1.49 12.33 -10.92
C THR A 13 0.31 11.67 -11.63
N LEU A 14 -0.51 10.93 -10.87
CA LEU A 14 -1.80 10.44 -11.35
C LEU A 14 -2.84 11.57 -11.33
N TYR A 15 -2.90 12.31 -10.24
CA TYR A 15 -3.83 13.42 -10.05
C TYR A 15 -3.17 14.55 -9.27
N ARG A 16 -3.46 15.78 -9.65
CA ARG A 16 -3.13 16.98 -8.89
C ARG A 16 -4.37 17.88 -8.79
N LEU A 17 -4.68 18.28 -7.54
CA LEU A 17 -5.75 19.23 -7.27
C LEU A 17 -5.51 20.53 -8.04
N GLY A 18 -6.57 21.08 -8.63
CA GLY A 18 -6.56 22.38 -9.29
C GLY A 18 -6.71 23.53 -8.30
N SER A 19 -7.58 24.46 -8.62
CA SER A 19 -7.88 25.62 -7.78
C SER A 19 -9.05 25.41 -6.81
N GLU A 20 -9.66 24.22 -6.80
CA GLU A 20 -10.76 23.94 -5.91
C GLU A 20 -10.29 23.97 -4.45
N PRO A 21 -10.98 24.69 -3.56
CA PRO A 21 -10.63 24.70 -2.15
C PRO A 21 -10.93 23.36 -1.48
N CYS A 22 -10.06 22.93 -0.58
CA CYS A 22 -10.34 21.80 0.30
C CYS A 22 -11.50 22.13 1.26
N LEU A 23 -12.25 21.12 1.64
CA LEU A 23 -13.19 21.23 2.75
C LEU A 23 -12.42 21.61 4.01
N LYS A 24 -12.97 22.52 4.74
CA LYS A 24 -12.37 23.06 5.97
C LYS A 24 -12.25 21.93 7.02
N GLY A 25 -11.14 21.93 7.76
CA GLY A 25 -10.87 20.88 8.73
C GLY A 25 -10.28 19.59 8.13
N ARG A 26 -10.24 19.46 6.80
CA ARG A 26 -9.58 18.32 6.13
C ARG A 26 -8.10 18.65 5.90
N GLY A 27 -7.21 17.81 6.44
CA GLY A 27 -5.77 17.95 6.25
C GLY A 27 -5.31 17.64 4.83
N ASN A 28 -6.01 16.71 4.16
CA ASN A 28 -5.73 16.23 2.81
C ASN A 28 -6.99 16.30 1.96
N CYS A 29 -6.86 16.76 0.72
CA CYS A 29 -7.95 16.77 -0.25
C CYS A 29 -7.93 15.55 -1.17
N ALA A 30 -6.75 15.05 -1.52
CA ALA A 30 -6.57 13.88 -2.38
C ALA A 30 -5.86 12.80 -1.59
N VAL A 31 -6.61 11.80 -1.13
CA VAL A 31 -6.13 10.72 -0.25
C VAL A 31 -6.80 9.37 -0.60
N TYR A 32 -6.39 8.32 0.08
CA TYR A 32 -6.91 6.96 -0.03
C TYR A 32 -6.93 6.41 -1.47
N PRO A 33 -5.83 6.53 -2.26
CA PRO A 33 -5.79 5.93 -3.57
C PRO A 33 -5.85 4.41 -3.48
N LYS A 34 -6.67 3.80 -4.33
CA LYS A 34 -6.76 2.36 -4.55
C LYS A 34 -6.79 2.08 -6.03
N SER A 35 -6.23 0.93 -6.43
CA SER A 35 -6.26 0.47 -7.81
C SER A 35 -6.59 -1.00 -7.92
N ALA A 36 -7.00 -1.41 -9.11
CA ALA A 36 -7.23 -2.80 -9.48
C ALA A 36 -6.85 -2.99 -10.95
N GLU A 37 -6.35 -4.18 -11.30
CA GLU A 37 -6.14 -4.60 -12.68
C GLU A 37 -7.34 -5.39 -13.17
N LEU A 38 -7.89 -4.99 -14.30
CA LEU A 38 -9.01 -5.65 -14.96
C LEU A 38 -8.54 -6.84 -15.81
N PRO A 39 -9.42 -7.80 -16.12
CA PRO A 39 -9.08 -8.89 -17.03
C PRO A 39 -8.60 -8.45 -18.42
N SER A 40 -8.90 -7.23 -18.82
CA SER A 40 -8.43 -6.59 -20.06
C SER A 40 -6.97 -6.11 -19.98
N GLY A 41 -6.32 -6.15 -18.80
CA GLY A 41 -5.01 -5.56 -18.53
C GLY A 41 -5.07 -4.06 -18.19
N ARG A 42 -6.24 -3.42 -18.30
CA ARG A 42 -6.42 -2.04 -17.86
C ARG A 42 -6.27 -1.94 -16.36
N LEU A 43 -5.48 -0.98 -15.89
CA LEU A 43 -5.51 -0.56 -14.50
C LEU A 43 -6.57 0.52 -14.30
N VAL A 44 -7.31 0.45 -13.21
CA VAL A 44 -8.22 1.48 -12.75
C VAL A 44 -7.81 1.95 -11.37
N ALA A 45 -7.98 3.24 -11.09
CA ALA A 45 -7.69 3.84 -9.79
C ALA A 45 -8.81 4.77 -9.36
N SER A 46 -9.07 4.83 -8.06
CA SER A 46 -10.00 5.78 -7.44
C SER A 46 -9.41 6.29 -6.14
N PHE A 47 -9.79 7.48 -5.73
CA PHE A 47 -9.31 8.13 -4.51
C PHE A 47 -10.33 9.13 -3.97
N GLU A 48 -10.20 9.51 -2.71
CA GLU A 48 -10.98 10.59 -2.12
C GLU A 48 -10.55 11.94 -2.69
N LYS A 49 -11.54 12.78 -3.03
CA LYS A 49 -11.35 14.17 -3.40
C LYS A 49 -12.24 15.06 -2.52
N SER A 50 -11.70 15.52 -1.40
CA SER A 50 -12.42 16.29 -0.38
C SER A 50 -12.40 17.80 -0.69
N THR A 51 -13.11 18.22 -1.73
CA THR A 51 -13.16 19.63 -2.16
C THR A 51 -14.54 20.22 -1.99
N VAL A 52 -14.59 21.55 -1.90
CA VAL A 52 -15.85 22.30 -2.02
C VAL A 52 -16.32 22.23 -3.47
N VAL A 53 -17.53 21.76 -3.69
CA VAL A 53 -18.14 21.71 -5.02
C VAL A 53 -18.57 23.14 -5.42
N PRO A 54 -18.05 23.69 -6.54
CA PRO A 54 -18.30 25.10 -6.89
C PRO A 54 -19.78 25.44 -7.07
N ALA A 55 -20.59 24.50 -7.57
CA ALA A 55 -22.02 24.70 -7.82
C ALA A 55 -22.85 24.88 -6.54
N THR A 56 -22.42 24.31 -5.41
CA THR A 56 -23.17 24.30 -4.15
C THR A 56 -22.44 25.05 -3.05
N GLY A 57 -21.13 25.32 -3.21
CA GLY A 57 -20.31 25.91 -2.17
C GLY A 57 -20.10 24.99 -0.96
N SER A 58 -20.30 23.67 -1.12
CA SER A 58 -20.25 22.68 -0.03
C SER A 58 -19.70 21.34 -0.53
N ALA A 59 -19.83 20.29 0.29
CA ALA A 59 -19.59 18.90 -0.12
C ALA A 59 -20.76 18.31 -0.93
N ASP A 60 -21.90 18.98 -1.05
CA ASP A 60 -23.05 18.47 -1.82
C ASP A 60 -22.67 18.26 -3.29
N GLY A 61 -22.94 17.06 -3.80
CA GLY A 61 -22.61 16.65 -5.16
C GLY A 61 -21.19 16.11 -5.34
N GLN A 62 -20.46 15.81 -4.27
CA GLN A 62 -19.15 15.13 -4.34
C GLN A 62 -19.28 13.76 -5.01
N THR A 63 -18.24 13.40 -5.76
CA THR A 63 -18.10 12.10 -6.44
C THR A 63 -16.70 11.53 -6.20
N LEU A 64 -16.55 10.22 -6.37
CA LEU A 64 -15.25 9.59 -6.41
C LEU A 64 -14.73 9.56 -7.85
N PRO A 65 -13.61 10.22 -8.15
CA PRO A 65 -13.01 10.14 -9.48
C PRO A 65 -12.46 8.74 -9.75
N VAL A 66 -12.61 8.27 -10.98
CA VAL A 66 -12.02 7.04 -11.49
C VAL A 66 -11.09 7.37 -12.64
N TYR A 67 -9.85 6.92 -12.52
CA TYR A 67 -8.80 7.05 -13.53
C TYR A 67 -8.47 5.68 -14.11
N LYS A 68 -7.91 5.67 -15.32
CA LYS A 68 -7.42 4.46 -15.99
C LYS A 68 -5.98 4.62 -16.44
N SER A 69 -5.30 3.49 -16.54
CA SER A 69 -4.08 3.34 -17.32
C SER A 69 -4.27 2.18 -18.31
N ASP A 70 -3.97 2.42 -19.58
CA ASP A 70 -3.98 1.43 -20.65
C ASP A 70 -2.53 1.08 -21.09
N ASP A 71 -1.53 1.49 -20.31
CA ASP A 71 -0.09 1.32 -20.56
C ASP A 71 0.66 0.86 -19.28
N ASP A 72 0.05 -0.11 -18.59
CA ASP A 72 0.62 -0.83 -17.45
C ASP A 72 1.03 0.08 -16.26
N GLY A 73 0.34 1.21 -16.07
CA GLY A 73 0.60 2.16 -14.98
C GLY A 73 1.56 3.29 -15.33
N THR A 74 2.05 3.36 -16.57
CA THR A 74 2.99 4.39 -17.01
C THR A 74 2.33 5.78 -17.08
N SER A 75 1.08 5.85 -17.58
CA SER A 75 0.31 7.07 -17.59
C SER A 75 -1.14 6.85 -17.17
N TRP A 76 -1.76 7.90 -16.65
CA TRP A 76 -3.10 7.85 -16.09
C TRP A 76 -3.99 8.95 -16.67
N GLN A 77 -5.23 8.60 -16.97
CA GLN A 77 -6.23 9.49 -17.54
C GLN A 77 -7.57 9.36 -16.83
N PRO A 78 -8.38 10.44 -16.72
CA PRO A 78 -9.75 10.35 -16.23
C PRO A 78 -10.56 9.35 -17.05
N LEU A 79 -11.40 8.56 -16.36
CA LEU A 79 -12.28 7.57 -16.99
C LEU A 79 -13.75 7.86 -16.70
N SER A 80 -14.12 7.97 -15.43
CA SER A 80 -15.49 8.16 -14.98
C SER A 80 -15.52 8.73 -13.55
N GLU A 81 -16.72 8.86 -13.02
CA GLU A 81 -16.98 9.22 -11.63
C GLU A 81 -18.01 8.29 -11.02
N VAL A 82 -17.77 7.88 -9.75
CA VAL A 82 -18.78 7.15 -8.97
C VAL A 82 -19.64 8.18 -8.25
N LYS A 83 -20.88 8.29 -8.71
CA LYS A 83 -21.84 9.26 -8.17
C LYS A 83 -22.48 8.75 -6.89
N ALA A 84 -23.13 9.66 -6.18
CA ALA A 84 -23.98 9.35 -5.05
C ALA A 84 -25.00 8.25 -5.36
N PRO A 85 -25.34 7.40 -4.39
CA PRO A 85 -26.26 6.28 -4.61
C PRO A 85 -27.74 6.74 -4.62
N ALA A 86 -28.12 7.55 -5.58
CA ALA A 86 -29.41 8.23 -5.63
C ALA A 86 -30.62 7.29 -5.47
N TYR A 87 -30.55 6.06 -5.98
CA TYR A 87 -31.65 5.13 -5.87
C TYR A 87 -31.87 4.61 -4.44
N LEU A 88 -30.88 4.71 -3.55
CA LEU A 88 -31.07 4.37 -2.13
C LEU A 88 -32.07 5.31 -1.45
N SER A 89 -32.29 6.50 -1.99
CA SER A 89 -33.31 7.43 -1.50
C SER A 89 -34.74 6.88 -1.57
N GLU A 90 -34.99 5.87 -2.39
CA GLU A 90 -36.29 5.17 -2.48
C GLU A 90 -36.51 4.20 -1.30
N ASP A 91 -35.46 3.77 -0.60
CA ASP A 91 -35.55 2.93 0.59
C ASP A 91 -35.43 3.81 1.84
N PRO A 92 -36.49 3.91 2.69
CA PRO A 92 -36.46 4.77 3.88
C PRO A 92 -35.28 4.49 4.83
N ARG A 93 -34.73 3.27 4.82
CA ARG A 93 -33.58 2.91 5.66
C ARG A 93 -32.29 3.59 5.21
N TYR A 94 -32.21 3.96 3.93
CA TYR A 94 -30.98 4.46 3.31
C TYR A 94 -31.17 5.81 2.61
N ALA A 95 -32.34 6.42 2.74
CA ALA A 95 -32.71 7.66 2.02
C ALA A 95 -31.74 8.82 2.24
N LYS A 96 -31.02 8.83 3.36
CA LYS A 96 -30.06 9.87 3.73
C LYS A 96 -28.65 9.64 3.19
N TYR A 97 -28.27 8.44 2.76
CA TYR A 97 -26.91 8.13 2.28
C TYR A 97 -26.76 8.50 0.81
N THR A 98 -26.66 9.79 0.52
CA THR A 98 -26.75 10.35 -0.83
C THR A 98 -25.47 11.00 -1.34
N SER A 99 -24.41 11.09 -0.53
CA SER A 99 -23.08 11.56 -0.91
C SER A 99 -22.09 10.40 -1.06
N ASN A 100 -21.07 10.55 -1.92
CA ASN A 100 -20.07 9.51 -2.12
C ASN A 100 -18.71 10.12 -2.46
N TRP A 101 -17.79 10.21 -1.51
CA TRP A 101 -16.56 10.93 -1.71
C TRP A 101 -15.32 10.47 -0.92
N THR A 102 -15.41 9.37 -0.13
CA THR A 102 -14.27 8.92 0.70
C THR A 102 -14.07 7.42 0.74
N ASN A 103 -12.87 6.99 1.10
CA ASN A 103 -12.41 5.62 1.32
C ASN A 103 -12.80 4.63 0.22
N PRO A 104 -12.56 4.89 -1.06
CA PRO A 104 -12.84 3.90 -2.10
C PRO A 104 -11.93 2.69 -1.96
N TYR A 105 -12.47 1.49 -2.23
CA TYR A 105 -11.72 0.27 -2.37
C TYR A 105 -12.16 -0.45 -3.65
N LEU A 106 -11.24 -0.70 -4.55
CA LEU A 106 -11.48 -1.37 -5.83
C LEU A 106 -11.13 -2.85 -5.75
N TYR A 107 -11.99 -3.72 -6.27
CA TYR A 107 -11.79 -5.16 -6.25
C TYR A 107 -12.37 -5.82 -7.50
N VAL A 108 -11.60 -6.63 -8.20
CA VAL A 108 -12.06 -7.42 -9.33
C VAL A 108 -12.45 -8.81 -8.86
N LEU A 109 -13.69 -9.22 -9.10
CA LEU A 109 -14.18 -10.53 -8.67
C LEU A 109 -13.39 -11.68 -9.32
N PRO A 110 -12.66 -12.49 -8.55
CA PRO A 110 -11.92 -13.64 -9.08
C PRO A 110 -12.84 -14.80 -9.50
N LYS A 111 -14.07 -14.81 -8.99
CA LYS A 111 -15.12 -15.76 -9.32
C LYS A 111 -16.50 -15.15 -9.14
N LYS A 112 -17.53 -15.84 -9.58
CA LYS A 112 -18.94 -15.41 -9.42
C LYS A 112 -19.36 -15.37 -7.95
N VAL A 113 -20.10 -14.31 -7.55
CA VAL A 113 -20.78 -14.19 -6.26
C VAL A 113 -22.24 -13.78 -6.52
N GLY A 114 -23.19 -14.65 -6.23
CA GLY A 114 -24.60 -14.42 -6.53
C GLY A 114 -24.85 -14.14 -8.01
N ALA A 115 -25.39 -12.95 -8.32
CA ALA A 115 -25.62 -12.48 -9.68
C ALA A 115 -24.37 -11.84 -10.33
N LEU A 116 -23.39 -11.43 -9.53
CA LEU A 116 -22.18 -10.77 -10.00
C LEU A 116 -21.22 -11.79 -10.63
N ARG A 117 -20.78 -11.54 -11.85
CA ARG A 117 -19.94 -12.45 -12.63
C ARG A 117 -18.46 -12.29 -12.25
N LYS A 118 -17.66 -13.33 -12.51
CA LYS A 118 -16.19 -13.22 -12.53
C LYS A 118 -15.77 -12.05 -13.42
N GLY A 119 -14.78 -11.27 -12.99
CA GLY A 119 -14.27 -10.11 -13.71
C GLY A 119 -15.07 -8.82 -13.50
N THR A 120 -16.22 -8.87 -12.79
CA THR A 120 -16.92 -7.65 -12.40
C THR A 120 -16.03 -6.80 -11.50
N LEU A 121 -15.86 -5.53 -11.83
CA LEU A 121 -15.17 -4.57 -10.98
C LEU A 121 -16.12 -4.07 -9.90
N LEU A 122 -15.73 -4.22 -8.65
CA LEU A 122 -16.45 -3.70 -7.49
C LEU A 122 -15.73 -2.47 -6.94
N LEU A 123 -16.51 -1.57 -6.36
CA LEU A 123 -16.02 -0.47 -5.53
C LEU A 123 -16.86 -0.44 -4.26
N ALA A 124 -16.20 -0.56 -3.11
CA ALA A 124 -16.80 -0.23 -1.83
C ALA A 124 -16.30 1.15 -1.39
N SER A 125 -17.18 1.98 -0.87
CA SER A 125 -16.80 3.31 -0.38
C SER A 125 -17.69 3.75 0.77
N VAL A 126 -17.17 4.66 1.56
CA VAL A 126 -17.99 5.35 2.55
C VAL A 126 -18.85 6.38 1.84
N VAL A 127 -20.14 6.27 2.04
CA VAL A 127 -21.18 7.24 1.64
C VAL A 127 -21.69 7.98 2.87
N SER A 128 -22.31 9.14 2.69
CA SER A 128 -22.74 9.98 3.79
C SER A 128 -24.08 10.65 3.53
N GLY A 129 -24.60 11.29 4.55
CA GLY A 129 -25.81 12.13 4.49
C GLY A 129 -25.55 13.61 4.19
N ASP A 130 -24.37 14.01 3.76
CA ASP A 130 -24.01 15.42 3.58
C ASP A 130 -24.89 16.10 2.52
N ASP A 131 -25.16 15.46 1.38
CA ASP A 131 -26.09 15.99 0.36
C ASP A 131 -27.52 16.12 0.86
N TYR A 132 -27.96 15.15 1.64
CA TYR A 132 -29.28 15.18 2.26
C TYR A 132 -29.39 16.33 3.26
N TYR A 133 -28.43 16.46 4.17
CA TYR A 133 -28.33 17.54 5.13
C TYR A 133 -28.30 18.92 4.48
N TYR A 134 -27.49 19.10 3.42
CA TYR A 134 -27.44 20.32 2.64
C TYR A 134 -28.82 20.68 2.05
N LYS A 135 -29.49 19.73 1.43
CA LYS A 135 -30.82 19.93 0.79
C LYS A 135 -31.89 20.27 1.82
N GLU A 136 -31.91 19.62 2.98
CA GLU A 136 -32.85 19.94 4.05
C GLU A 136 -32.66 21.38 4.57
N HIS A 137 -31.43 21.78 4.84
CA HIS A 137 -31.15 23.14 5.30
C HIS A 137 -31.49 24.20 4.25
N LYS A 138 -31.17 23.98 2.99
CA LYS A 138 -31.54 24.88 1.89
C LYS A 138 -33.03 24.97 1.64
N ALA A 139 -33.77 23.90 1.86
CA ALA A 139 -35.23 23.89 1.76
C ALA A 139 -35.88 24.68 2.92
N ALA A 140 -35.32 24.57 4.13
CA ALA A 140 -35.80 25.31 5.30
C ALA A 140 -35.42 26.79 5.26
N ASP A 141 -34.21 27.11 4.83
CA ASP A 141 -33.69 28.46 4.67
C ASP A 141 -32.85 28.58 3.40
N PRO A 142 -33.38 29.17 2.32
CA PRO A 142 -32.61 29.39 1.08
C PRO A 142 -31.34 30.25 1.27
N GLY A 143 -31.30 31.09 2.32
CA GLY A 143 -30.13 31.89 2.66
C GLY A 143 -29.07 31.18 3.46
N TRP A 144 -29.34 29.98 3.97
CA TRP A 144 -28.37 29.19 4.73
C TRP A 144 -27.10 28.90 3.92
N THR A 145 -25.94 28.98 4.56
CA THR A 145 -24.64 28.65 3.96
C THR A 145 -23.97 27.54 4.75
N PRO A 146 -23.38 26.54 4.06
CA PRO A 146 -22.63 25.48 4.73
C PRO A 146 -21.36 26.04 5.39
N ASP A 147 -20.97 25.47 6.51
CA ASP A 147 -19.75 25.83 7.22
C ASP A 147 -18.49 25.22 6.61
N ASN A 148 -18.65 24.13 5.84
CA ASN A 148 -17.56 23.39 5.18
C ASN A 148 -16.46 22.97 6.16
N ASP A 149 -16.84 22.57 7.37
CA ASP A 149 -15.90 22.20 8.43
C ASP A 149 -15.24 20.82 8.21
N GLY A 150 -15.72 20.05 7.24
CA GLY A 150 -15.22 18.73 6.90
C GLY A 150 -15.92 17.59 7.64
N ASP A 151 -16.92 17.91 8.45
CA ASP A 151 -17.77 16.90 9.09
C ASP A 151 -18.47 16.04 8.04
N ARG A 152 -18.54 14.77 8.30
CA ARG A 152 -19.30 13.80 7.53
C ARG A 152 -20.45 13.29 8.37
N ARG A 153 -21.65 13.35 7.82
CA ARG A 153 -22.90 13.07 8.53
C ARG A 153 -23.52 11.79 8.02
N ASP A 154 -23.99 10.96 8.93
CA ASP A 154 -24.69 9.72 8.60
C ASP A 154 -23.87 8.85 7.62
N LEU A 155 -22.85 8.22 8.12
CA LEU A 155 -21.94 7.41 7.31
C LEU A 155 -22.45 5.98 7.12
N ALA A 156 -22.20 5.43 5.95
CA ALA A 156 -22.44 4.03 5.62
C ALA A 156 -21.38 3.54 4.63
N ILE A 157 -21.23 2.24 4.47
CA ILE A 157 -20.43 1.65 3.39
C ILE A 157 -21.37 1.14 2.31
N ALA A 158 -21.28 1.69 1.11
CA ALA A 158 -22.01 1.23 -0.06
C ALA A 158 -21.11 0.43 -1.00
N LEU A 159 -21.70 -0.58 -1.64
CA LEU A 159 -21.07 -1.40 -2.65
C LEU A 159 -21.59 -1.04 -4.03
N TYR A 160 -20.69 -0.79 -4.97
CA TYR A 160 -20.96 -0.52 -6.37
C TYR A 160 -20.35 -1.61 -7.26
N SER A 161 -20.90 -1.76 -8.46
CA SER A 161 -20.35 -2.63 -9.50
C SER A 161 -20.26 -1.94 -10.85
N SER A 162 -19.27 -2.31 -11.63
CA SER A 162 -19.09 -1.95 -13.03
C SER A 162 -18.84 -3.22 -13.85
N VAL A 163 -19.50 -3.33 -15.00
CA VAL A 163 -19.36 -4.44 -15.96
C VAL A 163 -18.79 -4.00 -17.30
N ASP A 164 -18.36 -2.74 -17.39
CA ASP A 164 -17.87 -2.08 -18.60
C ASP A 164 -16.50 -1.41 -18.37
N ASP A 165 -15.64 -2.08 -17.59
CA ASP A 165 -14.27 -1.66 -17.30
C ASP A 165 -14.18 -0.29 -16.60
N GLY A 166 -15.07 -0.02 -15.65
CA GLY A 166 -15.07 1.18 -14.83
C GLY A 166 -15.70 2.42 -15.49
N ARG A 167 -16.35 2.30 -16.65
CA ARG A 167 -16.99 3.43 -17.34
C ARG A 167 -18.31 3.86 -16.71
N THR A 168 -19.12 2.89 -16.26
CA THR A 168 -20.38 3.15 -15.57
C THR A 168 -20.49 2.32 -14.29
N TRP A 169 -21.22 2.84 -13.33
CA TRP A 169 -21.34 2.28 -11.99
C TRP A 169 -22.80 2.12 -11.58
N GLN A 170 -23.09 1.00 -10.93
CA GLN A 170 -24.40 0.71 -10.35
C GLN A 170 -24.22 0.37 -8.88
N VAL A 171 -25.06 0.93 -8.01
CA VAL A 171 -25.08 0.54 -6.60
C VAL A 171 -25.65 -0.87 -6.47
N VAL A 172 -25.01 -1.70 -5.70
CA VAL A 172 -25.43 -3.07 -5.42
C VAL A 172 -26.24 -3.12 -4.12
N ASN A 173 -25.65 -2.69 -3.00
CA ASN A 173 -26.30 -2.64 -1.69
C ASN A 173 -25.48 -1.79 -0.70
N VAL A 174 -25.95 -1.73 0.54
CA VAL A 174 -25.24 -1.15 1.69
C VAL A 174 -24.68 -2.28 2.53
N VAL A 175 -23.38 -2.21 2.83
CA VAL A 175 -22.66 -3.20 3.65
C VAL A 175 -22.97 -3.03 5.13
N ALA A 176 -22.85 -1.80 5.61
CA ALA A 176 -23.06 -1.42 7.00
C ALA A 176 -23.45 0.06 7.09
N THR A 177 -24.14 0.42 8.16
CA THR A 177 -24.51 1.80 8.49
C THR A 177 -23.89 2.22 9.80
N GLY A 178 -23.49 3.47 9.89
CA GLY A 178 -23.00 4.14 11.08
C GLY A 178 -23.61 5.54 11.20
N GLY A 179 -22.92 6.42 11.86
CA GLY A 179 -23.40 7.77 12.17
C GLY A 179 -22.44 8.87 11.76
N TRP A 180 -22.32 9.89 12.59
CA TRP A 180 -21.60 11.11 12.30
C TRP A 180 -20.13 11.02 12.70
N GLN A 181 -19.25 11.62 11.93
CA GLN A 181 -17.81 11.64 12.21
C GLN A 181 -17.44 12.51 13.42
N GLY A 182 -18.23 13.52 13.74
CA GLY A 182 -17.82 14.64 14.59
C GLY A 182 -17.23 14.29 15.94
N GLY A 183 -17.84 13.48 16.76
CA GLY A 183 -17.40 13.23 18.14
C GLY A 183 -16.11 12.40 18.22
N SER A 184 -16.11 11.23 17.66
CA SER A 184 -15.03 10.25 17.78
C SER A 184 -13.76 10.62 17.00
N ALA A 185 -13.90 11.30 15.88
CA ALA A 185 -12.75 11.77 15.10
C ALA A 185 -12.00 12.95 15.73
N GLY A 186 -12.50 13.49 16.83
CA GLY A 186 -11.82 14.50 17.64
C GLY A 186 -11.81 15.89 17.01
N ALA A 187 -10.81 16.22 16.22
CA ALA A 187 -10.57 17.59 15.77
C ALA A 187 -11.42 18.03 14.57
N ILE A 188 -12.06 17.12 13.86
CA ILE A 188 -12.90 17.41 12.70
C ILE A 188 -14.34 17.53 13.18
N GLY A 189 -15.09 18.50 12.64
CA GLY A 189 -16.49 18.59 12.95
C GLY A 189 -16.82 19.24 14.29
N ARG A 190 -16.16 20.32 14.57
CA ARG A 190 -16.36 21.05 15.84
C ARG A 190 -17.82 21.25 16.22
N ASN A 191 -18.67 21.60 15.27
CA ASN A 191 -20.07 21.88 15.56
C ASN A 191 -20.83 20.62 15.95
N VAL A 192 -20.54 19.51 15.26
CA VAL A 192 -21.13 18.22 15.56
C VAL A 192 -20.61 17.69 16.87
N ALA A 193 -19.31 17.70 17.10
CA ALA A 193 -18.69 17.25 18.34
C ALA A 193 -19.25 18.02 19.55
N ALA A 194 -19.37 19.34 19.46
CA ALA A 194 -19.91 20.16 20.55
C ALA A 194 -21.39 19.89 20.82
N ALA A 195 -22.18 19.58 19.78
CA ALA A 195 -23.63 19.40 19.90
C ALA A 195 -24.04 17.96 20.24
N ASN A 196 -23.30 16.97 19.78
CA ASN A 196 -23.71 15.56 19.75
C ASN A 196 -22.76 14.59 20.45
N THR A 197 -21.61 15.03 20.95
CA THR A 197 -20.71 14.16 21.71
C THR A 197 -21.49 13.40 22.78
N GLY A 198 -21.46 12.08 22.75
CA GLY A 198 -22.24 11.23 23.64
C GLY A 198 -23.71 11.02 23.26
N ARG A 199 -24.13 11.45 22.07
CA ARG A 199 -25.49 11.21 21.55
C ARG A 199 -25.56 10.83 20.09
N GLN A 200 -24.44 10.79 19.41
CA GLN A 200 -24.36 10.37 18.01
C GLN A 200 -24.04 8.89 17.92
N VAL A 201 -24.60 8.24 16.93
CA VAL A 201 -24.14 6.94 16.49
C VAL A 201 -22.81 7.13 15.74
N ASP A 202 -21.81 6.36 16.08
CA ASP A 202 -20.46 6.56 15.60
C ASP A 202 -20.24 6.12 14.15
N PRO A 203 -19.21 6.63 13.49
CA PRO A 203 -18.94 6.37 12.09
C PRO A 203 -18.30 5.01 11.83
N LEU A 204 -18.15 4.69 10.56
CA LEU A 204 -17.40 3.52 10.08
C LEU A 204 -16.61 3.89 8.81
N TRP A 205 -15.48 3.16 8.55
CA TRP A 205 -14.48 3.56 7.58
C TRP A 205 -13.84 2.40 6.84
N GLU A 206 -13.14 2.69 5.76
CA GLU A 206 -12.02 1.92 5.23
C GLU A 206 -12.37 0.50 4.80
N PRO A 207 -13.38 0.34 3.93
CA PRO A 207 -13.75 -0.99 3.46
C PRO A 207 -12.59 -1.66 2.71
N TYR A 208 -12.44 -2.96 2.93
CA TYR A 208 -11.55 -3.86 2.20
C TYR A 208 -12.36 -5.08 1.74
N LEU A 209 -12.28 -5.42 0.46
CA LEU A 209 -13.06 -6.51 -0.14
C LEU A 209 -12.18 -7.70 -0.47
N MET A 210 -12.67 -8.90 -0.21
CA MET A 210 -12.14 -10.13 -0.76
C MET A 210 -13.23 -11.17 -0.95
N VAL A 211 -12.99 -12.18 -1.77
CA VAL A 211 -13.85 -13.37 -1.86
C VAL A 211 -13.24 -14.49 -1.05
N TYR A 212 -14.01 -15.02 -0.12
CA TYR A 212 -13.67 -16.23 0.62
C TYR A 212 -14.76 -17.27 0.48
N LYS A 213 -14.36 -18.53 0.16
CA LYS A 213 -15.32 -19.56 -0.25
C LYS A 213 -16.20 -19.04 -1.40
N ASP A 214 -17.49 -18.90 -1.21
CA ASP A 214 -18.44 -18.43 -2.24
C ASP A 214 -19.12 -17.12 -1.87
N GLU A 215 -18.56 -16.39 -0.90
CA GLU A 215 -19.10 -15.15 -0.39
C GLU A 215 -18.11 -13.99 -0.59
N LEU A 216 -18.65 -12.80 -0.77
CA LEU A 216 -17.90 -11.56 -0.66
C LEU A 216 -17.76 -11.22 0.81
N VAL A 217 -16.56 -10.90 1.24
CA VAL A 217 -16.24 -10.43 2.59
C VAL A 217 -15.87 -8.97 2.49
N CYS A 218 -16.44 -8.14 3.34
CA CYS A 218 -16.04 -6.75 3.53
C CYS A 218 -15.54 -6.57 4.96
N TYR A 219 -14.25 -6.28 5.10
CA TYR A 219 -13.65 -5.81 6.34
C TYR A 219 -13.76 -4.30 6.41
N TYR A 220 -13.95 -3.75 7.60
CA TYR A 220 -14.02 -2.30 7.78
C TYR A 220 -13.72 -1.91 9.23
N SER A 221 -13.41 -0.64 9.43
CA SER A 221 -13.23 -0.02 10.73
C SER A 221 -14.58 0.44 11.26
N ASP A 222 -14.88 0.13 12.52
CA ASP A 222 -16.16 0.40 13.17
C ASP A 222 -15.91 1.14 14.49
N GLU A 223 -16.41 2.37 14.61
CA GLU A 223 -16.24 3.22 15.78
C GLU A 223 -17.41 3.14 16.78
N HIS A 224 -18.46 2.35 16.50
CA HIS A 224 -19.50 2.14 17.48
C HIS A 224 -18.94 1.61 18.80
N ASP A 225 -19.56 1.98 19.90
CA ASP A 225 -19.15 1.54 21.23
C ASP A 225 -19.55 0.09 21.52
N TYR A 226 -18.56 -0.71 21.88
CA TYR A 226 -18.75 -2.13 22.18
C TYR A 226 -18.13 -2.47 23.55
N THR A 227 -18.89 -3.15 24.39
CA THR A 227 -18.41 -3.64 25.69
C THR A 227 -17.55 -4.90 25.61
N GLY A 228 -17.53 -5.56 24.45
CA GLY A 228 -16.82 -6.80 24.19
C GLY A 228 -17.36 -7.53 22.96
N PHE A 229 -17.14 -8.84 22.91
CA PHE A 229 -17.67 -9.71 21.85
C PHE A 229 -17.82 -11.16 22.38
N ASP A 230 -18.66 -11.94 21.72
CA ASP A 230 -18.80 -13.37 22.00
C ASP A 230 -17.52 -14.12 21.57
N PRO A 231 -16.82 -14.81 22.46
CA PRO A 231 -15.53 -15.44 22.15
C PRO A 231 -15.65 -16.68 21.23
N VAL A 232 -16.87 -17.20 20.99
CA VAL A 232 -17.09 -18.34 20.12
C VAL A 232 -17.44 -17.91 18.70
N THR A 233 -18.33 -16.91 18.59
CA THR A 233 -18.85 -16.43 17.31
C THR A 233 -18.18 -15.17 16.79
N GLY A 234 -17.48 -14.41 17.64
CA GLY A 234 -16.88 -13.13 17.32
C GLY A 234 -17.88 -11.98 17.20
N VAL A 235 -19.17 -12.20 17.45
CA VAL A 235 -20.19 -11.15 17.33
C VAL A 235 -19.97 -10.09 18.40
N PRO A 236 -19.80 -8.79 18.03
CA PRO A 236 -19.58 -7.74 19.00
C PRO A 236 -20.83 -7.51 19.87
N ALA A 237 -20.60 -7.11 21.12
CA ALA A 237 -21.63 -6.78 22.10
C ALA A 237 -21.76 -5.25 22.17
N PRO A 238 -22.79 -4.63 21.54
CA PRO A 238 -22.98 -3.20 21.59
C PRO A 238 -23.14 -2.68 23.00
N ASP A 239 -22.62 -1.49 23.27
CA ASP A 239 -22.96 -0.76 24.48
C ASP A 239 -24.40 -0.24 24.37
N PRO A 240 -25.29 -0.55 25.32
CA PRO A 240 -26.66 -0.04 25.27
C PRO A 240 -26.75 1.50 25.39
N ALA A 241 -25.67 2.17 25.76
CA ALA A 241 -25.58 3.63 25.90
C ALA A 241 -24.76 4.28 24.76
N ASP A 242 -24.54 3.59 23.64
CA ASP A 242 -23.75 4.02 22.49
C ASP A 242 -24.07 5.46 22.06
N ASP A 243 -25.32 5.80 21.82
CA ASP A 243 -25.75 7.13 21.38
C ASP A 243 -25.99 8.15 22.52
N THR A 244 -25.68 7.80 23.77
CA THR A 244 -26.02 8.60 24.96
C THR A 244 -24.88 8.79 25.97
N ALA A 245 -23.86 7.95 25.94
CA ALA A 245 -22.67 8.03 26.78
C ALA A 245 -21.62 8.98 26.19
N ALA A 246 -20.61 9.31 26.97
CA ALA A 246 -19.41 9.95 26.45
C ALA A 246 -18.73 8.98 25.48
N ASP A 247 -18.34 9.51 24.31
CA ASP A 247 -17.64 8.77 23.28
C ASP A 247 -16.28 8.24 23.80
N SER A 248 -16.03 6.95 23.62
CA SER A 248 -14.78 6.30 24.01
C SER A 248 -13.61 6.63 23.09
N HIS A 249 -13.88 7.20 21.92
CA HIS A 249 -12.92 7.32 20.81
C HIS A 249 -12.34 5.97 20.37
N GLY A 250 -13.04 4.87 20.65
CA GLY A 250 -12.65 3.51 20.28
C GLY A 250 -12.88 3.24 18.80
N GLN A 251 -12.23 2.19 18.30
CA GLN A 251 -12.46 1.65 16.97
C GLN A 251 -12.06 0.18 16.98
N ILE A 252 -12.88 -0.69 16.40
CA ILE A 252 -12.56 -2.09 16.20
C ILE A 252 -12.50 -2.40 14.70
N LEU A 253 -11.83 -3.50 14.34
CA LEU A 253 -11.96 -4.07 13.00
C LEU A 253 -12.99 -5.18 13.01
N VAL A 254 -13.88 -5.14 12.06
CA VAL A 254 -14.91 -6.16 11.85
C VAL A 254 -15.01 -6.54 10.38
N HIS A 255 -15.64 -7.68 10.12
CA HIS A 255 -16.07 -8.03 8.78
C HIS A 255 -17.55 -8.43 8.74
N ARG A 256 -18.11 -8.36 7.53
CA ARG A 256 -19.41 -8.94 7.16
C ARG A 256 -19.26 -9.78 5.92
N THR A 257 -20.12 -10.76 5.73
CA THR A 257 -20.17 -11.60 4.52
C THR A 257 -21.46 -11.40 3.74
N TRP A 258 -21.38 -11.61 2.43
CA TRP A 258 -22.53 -11.50 1.53
C TRP A 258 -22.48 -12.57 0.44
N ASN A 259 -23.54 -13.37 0.35
CA ASN A 259 -23.64 -14.50 -0.59
C ASN A 259 -24.17 -14.10 -2.00
N GLY A 260 -24.45 -12.81 -2.22
CA GLY A 260 -24.95 -12.31 -3.50
C GLY A 260 -26.41 -12.60 -3.80
N LYS A 261 -27.20 -13.10 -2.84
CA LYS A 261 -28.62 -13.48 -3.02
C LYS A 261 -29.59 -12.55 -2.29
N SER A 262 -29.20 -12.07 -1.12
CA SER A 262 -29.97 -11.13 -0.30
C SER A 262 -29.51 -9.69 -0.57
N ARG A 263 -30.31 -8.70 -0.14
CA ARG A 263 -29.86 -7.31 -0.06
C ARG A 263 -28.95 -7.07 1.14
N ASP A 264 -29.15 -7.84 2.20
CA ASP A 264 -28.51 -7.63 3.48
C ASP A 264 -27.24 -8.48 3.62
N TRP A 265 -26.26 -7.92 4.27
CA TRP A 265 -25.04 -8.59 4.70
C TRP A 265 -25.27 -9.31 6.05
N SER A 266 -24.37 -10.21 6.41
CA SER A 266 -24.36 -10.85 7.73
C SER A 266 -24.24 -9.83 8.86
N SER A 267 -24.50 -10.25 10.09
CA SER A 267 -24.06 -9.51 11.28
C SER A 267 -22.56 -9.31 11.27
N PRO A 268 -22.01 -8.24 11.89
CA PRO A 268 -20.57 -8.04 11.99
C PRO A 268 -19.92 -9.11 12.87
N VAL A 269 -18.68 -9.45 12.56
CA VAL A 269 -17.80 -10.30 13.35
C VAL A 269 -16.51 -9.56 13.59
N VAL A 270 -16.03 -9.52 14.83
CA VAL A 270 -14.78 -8.83 15.21
C VAL A 270 -13.59 -9.55 14.58
N ASP A 271 -12.66 -8.78 14.05
CA ASP A 271 -11.33 -9.24 13.62
C ASP A 271 -10.26 -8.80 14.61
N VAL A 272 -10.27 -7.50 14.99
CA VAL A 272 -9.35 -6.93 15.97
C VAL A 272 -10.14 -6.08 16.94
N ALA A 273 -10.18 -6.49 18.19
CA ALA A 273 -10.95 -5.81 19.23
C ALA A 273 -10.28 -4.53 19.76
N GLY A 274 -8.97 -4.38 19.57
CA GLY A 274 -8.21 -3.33 20.25
C GLY A 274 -8.01 -3.59 21.74
N SER A 275 -7.42 -2.66 22.46
CA SER A 275 -7.30 -2.75 23.92
C SER A 275 -8.60 -2.35 24.62
N VAL A 276 -8.75 -2.86 25.84
CA VAL A 276 -9.88 -2.45 26.69
C VAL A 276 -9.62 -1.06 27.27
N GLN A 277 -10.64 -0.18 27.19
CA GLN A 277 -10.65 1.15 27.76
C GLN A 277 -11.51 1.17 29.03
N ASP A 278 -11.06 1.89 30.06
CA ASP A 278 -11.83 2.12 31.28
C ASP A 278 -12.59 3.45 31.14
N MET A 279 -13.90 3.35 31.02
CA MET A 279 -14.81 4.49 30.86
C MET A 279 -15.25 5.09 32.19
N GLY A 280 -14.72 4.59 33.32
CA GLY A 280 -15.11 5.00 34.65
C GLY A 280 -16.38 4.30 35.16
N GLY A 281 -16.60 4.38 36.46
CA GLY A 281 -17.79 3.77 37.08
C GLY A 281 -17.89 2.26 36.95
N GLY A 282 -16.80 1.58 36.56
CA GLY A 282 -16.77 0.14 36.29
C GLY A 282 -17.17 -0.26 34.85
N LYS A 283 -17.52 0.71 34.02
CA LYS A 283 -17.82 0.52 32.59
C LYS A 283 -16.51 0.32 31.80
N LYS A 284 -16.51 -0.66 30.90
CA LYS A 284 -15.38 -0.96 30.02
C LYS A 284 -15.85 -1.10 28.58
N GLU A 285 -15.04 -0.63 27.65
CA GLU A 285 -15.27 -0.75 26.21
C GLU A 285 -14.00 -1.25 25.52
N ILE A 286 -14.16 -1.93 24.39
CA ILE A 286 -13.07 -2.33 23.50
C ILE A 286 -12.83 -1.24 22.47
N GLY A 287 -11.80 -1.37 21.61
CA GLY A 287 -11.49 -0.40 20.55
C GLY A 287 -10.30 0.49 20.86
N GLY A 288 -9.70 0.37 22.04
CA GLY A 288 -8.51 1.16 22.37
C GLY A 288 -7.35 0.82 21.43
N GLY A 289 -6.60 1.88 21.05
CA GLY A 289 -5.58 1.82 20.02
C GLY A 289 -6.12 1.95 18.59
N ARG A 290 -7.43 2.03 18.41
CA ARG A 290 -8.10 2.34 17.13
C ARG A 290 -7.54 1.51 15.96
N PRO A 291 -7.62 0.16 15.99
CA PRO A 291 -7.20 -0.65 14.86
C PRO A 291 -7.99 -0.26 13.60
N GLY A 292 -7.29 0.00 12.47
CA GLY A 292 -7.88 0.47 11.22
C GLY A 292 -7.11 0.02 9.98
N MET A 293 -7.56 0.40 8.80
CA MET A 293 -6.86 0.22 7.51
C MET A 293 -6.50 -1.24 7.22
N THR A 294 -7.47 -2.13 7.30
CA THR A 294 -7.30 -3.59 7.13
C THR A 294 -6.83 -3.97 5.73
N ASN A 295 -5.89 -4.90 5.66
CA ASN A 295 -5.57 -5.68 4.46
C ASN A 295 -5.42 -7.16 4.85
N VAL A 296 -5.92 -8.07 4.01
CA VAL A 296 -5.91 -9.51 4.27
C VAL A 296 -5.41 -10.27 3.05
N VAL A 297 -4.38 -11.09 3.22
CA VAL A 297 -3.84 -11.94 2.14
C VAL A 297 -3.66 -13.37 2.60
N ARG A 298 -3.77 -14.31 1.65
CA ARG A 298 -3.48 -15.72 1.90
C ARG A 298 -1.97 -15.96 1.82
N THR A 299 -1.44 -16.70 2.77
CA THR A 299 -0.04 -17.11 2.82
C THR A 299 0.20 -18.45 2.12
N THR A 300 1.46 -18.75 1.79
CA THR A 300 1.84 -19.99 1.10
C THR A 300 1.65 -21.24 1.94
N ASP A 301 1.66 -21.14 3.27
CA ASP A 301 1.38 -22.25 4.19
C ASP A 301 -0.12 -22.42 4.49
N GLY A 302 -0.97 -21.65 3.82
CA GLY A 302 -2.43 -21.79 3.89
C GLY A 302 -3.10 -20.92 4.95
N ARG A 303 -2.34 -20.23 5.80
CA ARG A 303 -2.86 -19.24 6.76
C ARG A 303 -3.29 -17.95 6.05
N TRP A 304 -3.75 -17.00 6.81
CA TRP A 304 -4.13 -15.66 6.39
C TRP A 304 -3.40 -14.62 7.23
N LEU A 305 -2.77 -13.66 6.57
CA LEU A 305 -2.13 -12.51 7.17
C LEU A 305 -3.08 -11.32 7.09
N LEU A 306 -3.40 -10.72 8.24
CA LEU A 306 -4.11 -9.46 8.36
C LEU A 306 -3.12 -8.41 8.86
N THR A 307 -3.03 -7.27 8.18
CA THR A 307 -2.26 -6.10 8.62
C THR A 307 -3.19 -4.92 8.87
N PHE A 308 -2.86 -4.10 9.86
CA PHE A 308 -3.68 -2.97 10.26
C PHE A 308 -2.85 -1.89 10.97
N GLU A 309 -3.34 -0.65 10.98
CA GLU A 309 -2.77 0.41 11.80
C GLU A 309 -3.27 0.31 13.25
N TYR A 310 -2.46 0.82 14.19
CA TYR A 310 -2.77 0.76 15.61
C TYR A 310 -2.06 1.89 16.36
N TRP A 311 -2.83 2.71 17.06
CA TRP A 311 -2.38 3.93 17.74
C TRP A 311 -2.31 3.81 19.26
N GLY A 312 -2.37 2.61 19.80
CA GLY A 312 -2.37 2.31 21.24
C GLY A 312 -1.02 2.34 21.96
N GLY A 313 -0.03 3.00 21.39
CA GLY A 313 1.33 3.10 21.93
C GLY A 313 2.28 2.02 21.39
N GLY A 314 3.54 2.36 21.19
CA GLY A 314 4.56 1.52 20.58
C GLY A 314 4.51 1.54 19.06
N ALA A 315 4.34 0.39 18.42
CA ALA A 315 4.22 0.31 16.98
C ALA A 315 2.80 0.71 16.53
N ASP A 316 2.74 1.51 15.50
CA ASP A 316 1.52 2.01 14.87
C ASP A 316 1.09 1.19 13.65
N THR A 317 1.67 0.00 13.45
CA THR A 317 1.29 -0.97 12.44
C THR A 317 1.49 -2.38 12.99
N ARG A 318 0.46 -3.20 12.85
CA ARG A 318 0.41 -4.53 13.46
C ARG A 318 -0.10 -5.58 12.48
N TYR A 319 0.05 -6.84 12.87
CA TYR A 319 -0.42 -7.98 12.09
C TYR A 319 -1.00 -9.08 12.97
N LEU A 320 -1.81 -9.91 12.35
CA LEU A 320 -2.30 -11.20 12.86
C LEU A 320 -2.13 -12.28 11.79
N LEU A 321 -1.95 -13.52 12.23
CA LEU A 321 -2.00 -14.71 11.40
C LEU A 321 -3.09 -15.64 11.92
N ALA A 322 -3.94 -16.16 11.03
CA ALA A 322 -5.02 -17.08 11.37
C ALA A 322 -5.21 -18.16 10.29
N ASP A 323 -5.73 -19.32 10.67
CA ASP A 323 -6.05 -20.40 9.73
C ASP A 323 -7.34 -20.10 8.93
N ASP A 324 -8.25 -19.30 9.50
CA ASP A 324 -9.50 -18.88 8.88
C ASP A 324 -9.58 -17.34 8.86
N PRO A 325 -9.74 -16.70 7.68
CA PRO A 325 -9.81 -15.25 7.58
C PRO A 325 -11.08 -14.65 8.23
N LEU A 326 -12.05 -15.46 8.59
CA LEU A 326 -13.26 -15.05 9.32
C LEU A 326 -13.15 -15.26 10.84
N ALA A 327 -11.96 -15.56 11.36
CA ALA A 327 -11.75 -15.88 12.76
C ALA A 327 -10.52 -15.25 13.41
N PHE A 328 -10.10 -14.07 12.94
CA PHE A 328 -8.97 -13.33 13.52
C PHE A 328 -9.20 -12.97 14.99
N PHE A 329 -10.46 -12.81 15.43
CA PHE A 329 -10.83 -12.52 16.83
C PHE A 329 -10.34 -13.58 17.84
N ARG A 330 -9.97 -14.77 17.37
CA ARG A 330 -9.38 -15.83 18.21
C ARG A 330 -7.90 -15.59 18.53
N GLY A 331 -7.29 -14.65 17.85
CA GLY A 331 -5.91 -14.25 18.07
C GLY A 331 -5.76 -13.14 19.13
N SER A 332 -4.67 -12.42 19.05
CA SER A 332 -4.42 -11.26 19.93
C SER A 332 -5.40 -10.13 19.63
N ALA A 333 -6.04 -9.58 20.66
CA ALA A 333 -6.96 -8.44 20.53
C ALA A 333 -6.28 -7.19 19.94
N THR A 334 -4.95 -7.06 20.07
CA THR A 334 -4.18 -5.91 19.60
C THR A 334 -3.16 -6.26 18.52
N GLY A 335 -3.04 -7.54 18.13
CA GLY A 335 -2.05 -8.02 17.18
C GLY A 335 -0.61 -7.90 17.65
N MET A 336 0.32 -8.21 16.75
CA MET A 336 1.77 -8.11 16.95
C MET A 336 2.34 -6.98 16.10
N ALA A 337 3.37 -6.29 16.61
CA ALA A 337 4.04 -5.22 15.87
C ALA A 337 4.73 -5.78 14.61
N VAL A 338 4.55 -5.15 13.44
CA VAL A 338 5.25 -5.55 12.21
C VAL A 338 6.77 -5.42 12.34
N THR A 339 7.24 -4.53 13.19
CA THR A 339 8.67 -4.35 13.48
C THR A 339 9.31 -5.52 14.22
N SER A 340 8.51 -6.46 14.74
CA SER A 340 8.99 -7.72 15.33
C SER A 340 9.29 -8.80 14.30
N LEU A 341 8.86 -8.62 13.05
CA LEU A 341 9.14 -9.56 11.97
C LEU A 341 10.63 -9.52 11.60
N PRO A 342 11.25 -10.69 11.37
CA PRO A 342 12.66 -10.73 11.03
C PRO A 342 12.90 -10.13 9.64
N VAL A 343 14.02 -9.42 9.50
CA VAL A 343 14.44 -8.83 8.23
C VAL A 343 15.81 -9.35 7.82
N VAL A 344 16.07 -9.37 6.52
CA VAL A 344 17.38 -9.66 5.96
C VAL A 344 18.37 -8.62 6.47
N ALA A 345 19.58 -9.07 6.81
CA ALA A 345 20.62 -8.17 7.30
C ALA A 345 20.86 -7.00 6.31
N GLY A 346 20.81 -5.76 6.84
CA GLY A 346 20.90 -4.51 6.11
C GLY A 346 19.57 -3.94 5.62
N SER A 347 18.49 -4.69 5.68
CA SER A 347 17.15 -4.13 5.56
C SER A 347 16.76 -3.40 6.84
N ARG A 348 16.05 -2.29 6.70
CA ARG A 348 15.40 -1.65 7.85
C ARG A 348 14.26 -2.54 8.36
N PRO A 349 13.84 -2.42 9.62
CA PRO A 349 12.57 -3.00 10.07
C PRO A 349 11.41 -2.58 9.16
N LEU A 350 10.35 -3.39 9.10
CA LEU A 350 9.17 -3.05 8.31
C LEU A 350 8.64 -1.67 8.70
N ALA A 351 8.26 -0.88 7.70
CA ALA A 351 7.75 0.47 7.92
C ALA A 351 6.50 0.47 8.80
N THR A 352 6.39 1.50 9.60
CA THR A 352 5.23 1.87 10.41
C THR A 352 4.63 3.18 9.91
N GLY A 353 3.87 3.93 10.73
CA GLY A 353 3.27 5.22 10.36
C GLY A 353 1.82 5.10 9.91
N GLY A 354 1.19 3.97 10.15
CA GLY A 354 -0.20 3.69 9.77
C GLY A 354 -0.36 3.33 8.30
N SER A 355 -1.60 3.18 7.87
CA SER A 355 -2.01 2.86 6.48
C SER A 355 -1.21 1.71 5.84
N PRO A 356 -1.10 0.53 6.48
CA PRO A 356 -0.39 -0.60 5.89
C PRO A 356 -1.09 -1.12 4.65
N VAL A 357 -0.30 -1.67 3.74
CA VAL A 357 -0.77 -2.42 2.57
C VAL A 357 0.04 -3.69 2.44
N VAL A 358 -0.61 -4.81 2.23
CA VAL A 358 0.03 -6.08 1.89
C VAL A 358 -0.69 -6.72 0.71
N ILE A 359 0.08 -7.24 -0.24
CA ILE A 359 -0.42 -8.03 -1.37
C ILE A 359 0.33 -9.34 -1.49
N ALA A 360 -0.32 -10.34 -2.06
CA ALA A 360 0.32 -11.59 -2.48
C ALA A 360 0.60 -11.54 -3.99
N LEU A 361 1.84 -11.87 -4.37
CA LEU A 361 2.23 -12.01 -5.77
C LEU A 361 1.79 -13.38 -6.31
N PRO A 362 1.66 -13.55 -7.64
CA PRO A 362 1.30 -14.84 -8.23
C PRO A 362 2.27 -15.98 -7.93
N ASP A 363 3.52 -15.67 -7.63
CA ASP A 363 4.55 -16.65 -7.24
C ASP A 363 4.53 -17.01 -5.74
N GLY A 364 3.60 -16.42 -4.97
CA GLY A 364 3.40 -16.68 -3.56
C GLY A 364 4.13 -15.74 -2.61
N ARG A 365 5.07 -14.93 -3.09
CA ARG A 365 5.72 -13.89 -2.25
C ARG A 365 4.70 -12.88 -1.74
N LEU A 366 4.97 -12.31 -0.57
CA LEU A 366 4.18 -11.21 -0.02
C LEU A 366 4.96 -9.91 -0.14
N VAL A 367 4.25 -8.84 -0.46
CA VAL A 367 4.82 -7.48 -0.55
C VAL A 367 4.08 -6.57 0.41
N TYR A 368 4.82 -5.88 1.27
CA TYR A 368 4.31 -5.00 2.32
C TYR A 368 4.86 -3.58 2.18
N ASN A 369 4.05 -2.62 2.58
CA ASN A 369 4.45 -1.22 2.74
C ASN A 369 3.56 -0.54 3.79
N ALA A 370 4.03 0.57 4.37
CA ALA A 370 3.26 1.45 5.26
C ALA A 370 3.69 2.92 5.10
N ALA A 371 2.92 3.83 5.69
CA ALA A 371 3.04 5.27 5.47
C ALA A 371 4.42 5.87 5.74
N GLY A 372 5.18 5.31 6.69
CA GLY A 372 6.49 5.84 7.10
C GLY A 372 7.62 5.65 6.08
N SER A 373 7.39 4.93 4.98
CA SER A 373 8.39 4.73 3.92
C SER A 373 7.77 4.65 2.54
N GLY A 374 8.51 5.05 1.50
CA GLY A 374 8.20 4.77 0.11
C GLY A 374 8.60 3.36 -0.33
N ASP A 375 9.49 2.69 0.40
CA ASP A 375 10.04 1.39 0.06
C ASP A 375 9.07 0.25 0.36
N VAL A 376 9.34 -0.90 -0.20
CA VAL A 376 8.54 -2.12 0.03
C VAL A 376 9.39 -3.20 0.67
N TRP A 377 8.75 -4.06 1.47
CA TRP A 377 9.35 -5.26 2.05
C TRP A 377 8.71 -6.49 1.44
N VAL A 378 9.55 -7.49 1.13
CA VAL A 378 9.12 -8.73 0.49
C VAL A 378 9.46 -9.91 1.39
N ASP A 379 8.46 -10.72 1.72
CA ASP A 379 8.66 -12.04 2.27
C ASP A 379 8.73 -13.06 1.13
N GLU A 380 9.95 -13.51 0.83
CA GLU A 380 10.21 -14.48 -0.24
C GLU A 380 9.57 -15.85 0.03
N SER A 381 9.33 -16.19 1.29
CA SER A 381 8.66 -17.44 1.67
C SER A 381 7.13 -17.37 1.51
N GLY A 382 6.58 -16.16 1.52
CA GLY A 382 5.14 -15.91 1.46
C GLY A 382 4.36 -16.37 2.68
N ARG A 383 5.01 -16.62 3.81
CA ARG A 383 4.37 -17.13 5.04
C ARG A 383 3.82 -16.04 5.94
N GLY A 384 4.27 -14.78 5.73
CA GLY A 384 3.91 -13.65 6.56
C GLY A 384 4.74 -13.52 7.85
N ASP A 385 5.20 -14.62 8.40
CA ASP A 385 6.16 -14.69 9.52
C ASP A 385 7.58 -15.07 9.07
N GLY A 386 7.84 -15.06 7.77
CA GLY A 386 9.14 -15.29 7.16
C GLY A 386 10.11 -14.12 7.36
N VAL A 387 11.27 -14.21 6.70
CA VAL A 387 12.28 -13.15 6.71
C VAL A 387 11.99 -12.15 5.59
N TRP A 388 11.79 -10.88 5.95
CA TRP A 388 11.45 -9.82 5.02
C TRP A 388 12.68 -9.09 4.50
N LYS A 389 12.67 -8.74 3.24
CA LYS A 389 13.74 -8.05 2.53
C LYS A 389 13.23 -6.74 1.97
N GLU A 390 13.95 -5.67 2.29
CA GLU A 390 13.63 -4.34 1.79
C GLU A 390 14.06 -4.15 0.34
N TYR A 391 13.19 -3.52 -0.45
CA TYR A 391 13.47 -3.04 -1.79
C TYR A 391 13.17 -1.55 -1.86
N GLN A 392 14.12 -0.78 -2.35
CA GLN A 392 13.93 0.64 -2.56
C GLN A 392 13.04 0.93 -3.76
N THR A 393 12.30 2.03 -3.66
CA THR A 393 11.44 2.52 -4.72
C THR A 393 11.63 4.02 -4.90
N THR A 394 11.12 4.56 -6.02
CA THR A 394 11.06 6.01 -6.25
C THR A 394 9.88 6.68 -5.54
N SER A 395 9.02 5.90 -4.88
CA SER A 395 7.89 6.42 -4.11
C SER A 395 8.38 7.11 -2.82
N ARG A 396 7.64 8.11 -2.37
CA ARG A 396 7.91 8.79 -1.09
C ARG A 396 7.06 8.19 0.03
N ALA A 397 7.47 8.44 1.27
CA ALA A 397 6.61 8.27 2.42
C ALA A 397 5.34 9.12 2.27
N GLY A 398 4.24 8.67 2.84
CA GLY A 398 2.95 9.38 2.78
C GLY A 398 1.84 8.49 3.31
N TYR A 399 0.86 9.09 3.98
CA TYR A 399 -0.29 8.36 4.49
C TYR A 399 -1.20 7.90 3.33
N SER A 400 -1.88 6.80 3.49
CA SER A 400 -2.73 6.11 2.51
C SER A 400 -2.07 5.82 1.15
N ARG A 401 -1.98 4.55 0.84
CA ARG A 401 -1.29 4.03 -0.34
C ARG A 401 -1.92 2.75 -0.85
N ASN A 402 -1.43 2.30 -1.98
CA ASN A 402 -1.85 1.05 -2.58
C ASN A 402 -0.69 0.38 -3.31
N LEU A 403 -0.70 -0.94 -3.30
CA LEU A 403 0.17 -1.79 -4.11
C LEU A 403 -0.70 -2.60 -5.07
N GLN A 404 -0.32 -2.69 -6.33
CA GLN A 404 -1.01 -3.47 -7.35
C GLN A 404 0.00 -4.24 -8.20
N TYR A 405 -0.07 -5.56 -8.19
CA TYR A 405 0.65 -6.37 -9.16
C TYR A 405 0.09 -6.13 -10.57
N VAL A 406 0.97 -6.01 -11.57
CA VAL A 406 0.61 -5.75 -12.97
C VAL A 406 1.05 -6.96 -13.80
N ASP A 407 0.09 -7.76 -14.27
CA ASP A 407 0.35 -9.04 -14.95
C ASP A 407 1.24 -8.90 -16.19
N ALA A 408 1.00 -7.87 -16.99
CA ALA A 408 1.74 -7.66 -18.24
C ALA A 408 3.23 -7.39 -18.02
N THR A 409 3.59 -6.69 -16.97
CA THR A 409 4.97 -6.30 -16.66
C THR A 409 5.64 -7.21 -15.63
N GLY A 410 4.86 -7.88 -14.78
CA GLY A 410 5.35 -8.61 -13.61
C GLY A 410 5.88 -7.71 -12.50
N ARG A 411 5.56 -6.42 -12.51
CA ARG A 411 5.99 -5.40 -11.55
C ARG A 411 4.87 -5.05 -10.58
N VAL A 412 5.19 -4.29 -9.56
CA VAL A 412 4.22 -3.77 -8.60
C VAL A 412 4.09 -2.26 -8.79
N ALA A 413 2.90 -1.83 -9.20
CA ALA A 413 2.53 -0.43 -9.22
C ALA A 413 2.21 0.06 -7.79
N ILE A 414 2.63 1.27 -7.49
CA ILE A 414 2.47 1.92 -6.18
C ILE A 414 1.69 3.21 -6.39
N LEU A 415 0.61 3.39 -5.65
CA LEU A 415 -0.09 4.68 -5.55
C LEU A 415 0.04 5.21 -4.13
N ASN A 416 0.24 6.51 -3.98
CA ASN A 416 0.23 7.17 -2.68
C ASN A 416 -0.22 8.64 -2.79
N ASN A 417 -0.72 9.18 -1.70
CA ASN A 417 -0.84 10.62 -1.58
C ASN A 417 0.55 11.20 -1.24
N GLN A 418 1.07 12.03 -2.10
CA GLN A 418 2.40 12.62 -1.93
C GLN A 418 2.38 13.85 -1.03
N ASP A 419 1.28 14.56 -1.07
CA ASP A 419 0.98 15.75 -0.27
C ASP A 419 -0.55 15.90 -0.12
N THR A 420 -1.03 17.03 0.35
CA THR A 420 -2.46 17.27 0.55
C THR A 420 -3.29 17.36 -0.74
N SER A 421 -2.65 17.40 -1.90
CA SER A 421 -3.30 17.71 -3.18
C SER A 421 -2.90 16.78 -4.33
N THR A 422 -1.97 15.86 -4.11
CA THR A 422 -1.37 15.06 -5.18
C THR A 422 -1.46 13.58 -4.90
N ILE A 423 -2.04 12.82 -5.85
CA ILE A 423 -1.89 11.38 -5.94
C ILE A 423 -0.75 11.09 -6.91
N ALA A 424 0.30 10.47 -6.40
CA ALA A 424 1.45 10.03 -7.17
C ALA A 424 1.37 8.54 -7.50
N HIS A 425 2.06 8.16 -8.57
CA HIS A 425 2.31 6.76 -8.91
C HIS A 425 3.80 6.48 -9.07
N ALA A 426 4.18 5.26 -8.79
CA ALA A 426 5.51 4.70 -8.99
C ALA A 426 5.38 3.21 -9.30
N GLU A 427 6.49 2.55 -9.61
CA GLU A 427 6.54 1.10 -9.70
C GLU A 427 7.84 0.55 -9.13
N VAL A 428 7.86 -0.73 -8.82
CA VAL A 428 9.04 -1.48 -8.41
C VAL A 428 9.08 -2.82 -9.10
N ASP A 429 10.27 -3.22 -9.55
CA ASP A 429 10.53 -4.54 -10.08
C ASP A 429 11.12 -5.44 -8.98
N LEU A 430 10.38 -6.48 -8.64
CA LEU A 430 10.76 -7.45 -7.61
C LEU A 430 11.28 -8.77 -8.21
N GLY A 431 11.77 -8.72 -9.45
CA GLY A 431 12.32 -9.87 -10.17
C GLY A 431 11.29 -10.67 -10.98
N GLY A 432 10.07 -10.16 -11.11
CA GLY A 432 9.02 -10.76 -11.94
C GLY A 432 9.11 -10.37 -13.41
N SER A 433 9.71 -9.22 -13.73
CA SER A 433 9.77 -8.74 -15.11
C SER A 433 10.95 -9.32 -15.88
N ARG A 434 10.71 -9.59 -17.17
CA ARG A 434 11.77 -10.04 -18.07
C ARG A 434 12.77 -8.90 -18.31
N GLY A 435 14.04 -9.17 -18.06
CA GLY A 435 15.14 -8.26 -18.39
C GLY A 435 15.57 -7.29 -17.28
N ALA A 436 15.01 -7.39 -16.10
CA ALA A 436 15.44 -6.60 -14.95
C ALA A 436 16.77 -7.04 -14.35
N TYR A 437 17.13 -8.30 -14.49
CA TYR A 437 18.36 -8.83 -13.92
C TYR A 437 19.38 -9.15 -14.99
N TYR A 438 20.65 -8.83 -14.68
CA TYR A 438 21.80 -9.02 -15.53
C TYR A 438 22.92 -9.72 -14.77
N ARG A 439 23.66 -10.56 -15.51
CA ARG A 439 25.01 -10.95 -15.16
C ARG A 439 25.97 -9.94 -15.77
N LEU A 440 26.89 -9.44 -15.00
CA LEU A 440 27.95 -8.56 -15.50
C LEU A 440 29.20 -9.41 -15.71
N VAL A 441 29.51 -9.68 -16.97
CA VAL A 441 30.63 -10.53 -17.38
C VAL A 441 31.85 -9.67 -17.64
N ASN A 442 32.94 -9.94 -16.95
CA ASN A 442 34.19 -9.19 -17.10
C ASN A 442 34.90 -9.62 -18.42
N ARG A 443 35.32 -8.65 -19.22
CA ARG A 443 35.98 -8.86 -20.48
C ARG A 443 37.30 -9.60 -20.34
N ARG A 444 38.10 -9.29 -19.33
CA ARG A 444 39.44 -9.84 -19.11
C ARG A 444 39.42 -11.29 -18.66
N THR A 445 38.53 -11.62 -17.73
CA THR A 445 38.51 -12.93 -17.08
C THR A 445 37.41 -13.86 -17.59
N GLY A 446 36.37 -13.33 -18.22
CA GLY A 446 35.16 -14.08 -18.59
C GLY A 446 34.27 -14.43 -17.40
N GLN A 447 34.64 -14.04 -16.20
CA GLN A 447 33.89 -14.30 -14.97
C GLN A 447 32.81 -13.25 -14.71
N VAL A 448 31.89 -13.57 -13.81
CA VAL A 448 30.77 -12.70 -13.45
C VAL A 448 30.97 -12.02 -12.10
N ILE A 449 30.31 -10.90 -11.89
CA ILE A 449 30.21 -10.29 -10.58
C ILE A 449 29.27 -11.13 -9.72
N GLY A 450 29.72 -11.55 -8.55
CA GLY A 450 28.96 -12.30 -7.57
C GLY A 450 29.27 -11.91 -6.14
N THR A 451 28.71 -12.65 -5.20
CA THR A 451 28.86 -12.39 -3.75
C THR A 451 29.66 -13.47 -3.03
N GLY A 452 30.41 -14.30 -3.76
CA GLY A 452 31.20 -15.39 -3.21
C GLY A 452 30.37 -16.42 -2.45
N ASN A 453 29.13 -16.68 -2.88
CA ASN A 453 28.14 -17.51 -2.18
C ASN A 453 27.77 -17.01 -0.77
N ARG A 454 28.16 -15.81 -0.41
CA ARG A 454 27.76 -15.19 0.85
C ARG A 454 26.44 -14.47 0.67
N THR A 455 25.41 -15.01 1.28
CA THR A 455 24.14 -14.30 1.49
C THR A 455 24.31 -13.31 2.64
N ASN A 456 23.46 -12.30 2.70
CA ASN A 456 23.44 -11.35 3.79
C ASN A 456 23.07 -12.04 5.10
N ASP A 457 24.05 -12.23 5.97
CA ASP A 457 23.79 -12.69 7.34
C ASP A 457 23.28 -11.54 8.20
N ALA A 458 22.33 -11.84 9.07
CA ALA A 458 21.66 -10.86 9.92
C ALA A 458 22.57 -10.13 10.92
N ASN A 459 23.80 -10.60 11.12
CA ASN A 459 24.71 -10.13 12.16
C ASN A 459 25.98 -9.48 11.61
N LEU A 460 25.95 -8.91 10.42
CA LEU A 460 27.13 -8.28 9.85
C LEU A 460 27.42 -6.96 10.55
N GLY A 461 28.42 -6.99 11.42
CA GLY A 461 29.11 -5.78 11.82
C GLY A 461 29.81 -5.12 10.62
N ASN A 462 30.27 -3.87 10.77
CA ASN A 462 30.95 -3.13 9.70
C ASN A 462 32.20 -3.85 9.12
N ALA A 463 32.79 -4.82 9.83
CA ALA A 463 33.92 -5.60 9.37
C ALA A 463 33.56 -6.76 8.42
N ASP A 464 32.30 -7.18 8.39
CA ASP A 464 31.85 -8.42 7.75
C ASP A 464 30.90 -8.20 6.58
N VAL A 465 30.93 -7.01 5.95
CA VAL A 465 30.13 -6.76 4.75
C VAL A 465 30.54 -7.75 3.66
N PRO A 466 29.59 -8.50 3.09
CA PRO A 466 29.90 -9.46 2.06
C PRO A 466 30.60 -8.79 0.87
N ASP A 467 31.72 -9.39 0.47
CA ASP A 467 32.49 -8.92 -0.67
C ASP A 467 31.66 -9.02 -1.96
N VAL A 468 31.97 -8.13 -2.90
CA VAL A 468 31.57 -8.28 -4.30
C VAL A 468 32.81 -8.75 -5.05
N VAL A 469 32.72 -9.94 -5.64
CA VAL A 469 33.89 -10.68 -6.18
C VAL A 469 33.70 -11.06 -7.65
N LEU A 470 34.80 -11.42 -8.33
CA LEU A 470 34.74 -12.15 -9.61
C LEU A 470 34.70 -13.65 -9.35
N GLU A 471 33.73 -14.34 -9.94
CA GLU A 471 33.58 -15.78 -9.80
C GLU A 471 33.05 -16.41 -11.09
N ASP A 472 33.25 -17.73 -11.24
CA ASP A 472 32.66 -18.45 -12.35
C ASP A 472 31.14 -18.47 -12.23
N PHE A 473 30.47 -18.39 -13.38
CA PHE A 473 29.01 -18.47 -13.38
C PHE A 473 28.58 -19.87 -12.93
N GLY A 474 27.94 -19.95 -11.80
CA GLY A 474 27.54 -21.19 -11.16
C GLY A 474 26.21 -21.77 -11.61
N ALA A 475 25.93 -22.98 -11.14
CA ALA A 475 24.65 -23.65 -11.34
C ALA A 475 23.47 -22.85 -10.72
N ALA A 476 22.24 -23.16 -11.10
CA ALA A 476 21.02 -22.44 -10.74
C ALA A 476 20.85 -22.17 -9.21
N ALA A 477 21.38 -23.03 -8.34
CA ALA A 477 21.28 -22.88 -6.89
C ALA A 477 22.04 -21.65 -6.33
N VAL A 478 23.10 -21.21 -7.02
CA VAL A 478 23.90 -20.03 -6.62
C VAL A 478 23.72 -18.85 -7.57
N ALA A 479 22.99 -19.04 -8.67
CA ALA A 479 22.82 -18.01 -9.69
C ALA A 479 22.19 -16.71 -9.16
N SER A 480 21.33 -16.78 -8.11
CA SER A 480 20.74 -15.60 -7.52
C SER A 480 21.77 -14.63 -6.92
N THR A 481 22.94 -15.13 -6.48
CA THR A 481 24.03 -14.29 -5.94
C THR A 481 24.83 -13.60 -7.04
N GLN A 482 24.65 -14.01 -8.30
CA GLN A 482 25.37 -13.56 -9.49
C GLN A 482 24.52 -12.72 -10.44
N TYR A 483 23.24 -12.52 -10.12
CA TYR A 483 22.33 -11.65 -10.84
C TYR A 483 22.11 -10.33 -10.12
N TRP A 484 22.09 -9.27 -10.89
CA TRP A 484 22.01 -7.90 -10.40
C TRP A 484 20.87 -7.17 -11.12
N HIS A 485 20.00 -6.55 -10.34
CA HIS A 485 18.99 -5.62 -10.83
C HIS A 485 19.67 -4.28 -11.11
N VAL A 486 19.58 -3.81 -12.34
CA VAL A 486 20.17 -2.53 -12.77
C VAL A 486 19.07 -1.50 -12.83
N THR A 487 19.10 -0.53 -11.92
CA THR A 487 18.05 0.48 -11.73
C THR A 487 18.62 1.87 -11.96
N THR A 488 17.86 2.75 -12.62
CA THR A 488 18.22 4.15 -12.77
C THR A 488 17.96 4.93 -11.49
N GLU A 489 18.94 5.72 -11.07
CA GLU A 489 18.87 6.59 -9.91
C GLU A 489 18.41 8.01 -10.27
N PRO A 490 17.83 8.76 -9.30
CA PRO A 490 17.43 10.17 -9.53
C PRO A 490 18.57 11.10 -9.97
N ASN A 491 19.81 10.76 -9.64
CA ASN A 491 21.02 11.50 -10.04
C ASN A 491 21.49 11.18 -11.47
N GLY A 492 20.78 10.30 -12.19
CA GLY A 492 21.13 9.83 -13.53
C GLY A 492 22.14 8.69 -13.58
N GLY A 493 22.61 8.22 -12.42
CA GLY A 493 23.39 7.00 -12.29
C GLY A 493 22.53 5.75 -12.28
N VAL A 494 23.16 4.59 -12.09
CA VAL A 494 22.50 3.31 -11.89
C VAL A 494 22.97 2.67 -10.59
N THR A 495 22.10 1.90 -9.96
CA THR A 495 22.42 1.01 -8.84
C THR A 495 22.40 -0.44 -9.31
N LEU A 496 23.29 -1.27 -8.78
CA LEU A 496 23.30 -2.71 -8.96
C LEU A 496 22.82 -3.38 -7.68
N LEU A 497 21.57 -3.86 -7.65
CA LEU A 497 21.00 -4.55 -6.49
C LEU A 497 21.11 -6.07 -6.70
N ASN A 498 21.75 -6.76 -5.74
CA ASN A 498 21.89 -8.20 -5.82
C ASN A 498 20.56 -8.93 -5.67
N LYS A 499 20.26 -9.86 -6.57
CA LYS A 499 19.01 -10.63 -6.57
C LYS A 499 18.82 -11.43 -5.29
N SER A 500 19.87 -12.01 -4.74
CA SER A 500 19.82 -12.83 -3.53
C SER A 500 19.56 -12.01 -2.27
N GLY A 501 20.28 -10.88 -2.11
CA GLY A 501 20.28 -10.09 -0.89
C GLY A 501 19.53 -8.76 -0.96
N GLY A 502 19.20 -8.23 -2.15
CA GLY A 502 18.63 -6.88 -2.32
C GLY A 502 19.60 -5.76 -1.96
N ARG A 503 20.88 -6.05 -1.83
CA ARG A 503 21.90 -5.06 -1.48
C ARG A 503 22.60 -4.52 -2.70
N ALA A 504 23.01 -3.26 -2.61
CA ALA A 504 23.78 -2.58 -3.65
C ALA A 504 25.25 -3.03 -3.65
N ALA A 505 25.82 -3.14 -4.85
CA ALA A 505 27.27 -3.16 -5.01
C ALA A 505 27.80 -1.74 -4.74
N ALA A 506 28.36 -1.52 -3.57
CA ALA A 506 28.69 -0.21 -3.04
C ALA A 506 30.16 -0.05 -2.71
N VAL A 507 30.63 1.19 -2.78
CA VAL A 507 31.98 1.55 -2.37
C VAL A 507 32.12 1.41 -0.86
N TRP A 508 33.00 0.52 -0.42
CA TRP A 508 33.26 0.30 1.00
C TRP A 508 33.65 1.61 1.70
N THR A 509 33.09 1.84 2.87
CA THR A 509 33.29 3.06 3.67
C THR A 509 32.84 4.38 3.03
N GLY A 510 32.25 4.33 1.83
CA GLY A 510 31.75 5.52 1.13
C GLY A 510 32.82 6.46 0.57
N HIS A 511 34.10 6.14 0.68
CA HIS A 511 35.21 6.95 0.16
C HIS A 511 35.64 6.46 -1.23
N ALA A 512 35.31 7.20 -2.28
CA ALA A 512 35.67 6.87 -3.66
C ALA A 512 37.15 7.23 -3.93
N THR A 513 38.06 6.34 -3.52
CA THR A 513 39.53 6.44 -3.76
C THR A 513 40.03 5.19 -4.50
N ALA A 514 41.13 5.32 -5.23
CA ALA A 514 41.74 4.18 -5.91
C ALA A 514 42.18 3.11 -4.89
N GLY A 515 41.91 1.83 -5.21
CA GLY A 515 42.16 0.69 -4.34
C GLY A 515 41.00 0.38 -3.36
N GLN A 516 40.00 1.25 -3.26
CA GLN A 516 38.85 1.03 -2.37
C GLN A 516 38.07 -0.22 -2.82
N LYS A 517 37.77 -1.08 -1.87
CA LYS A 517 37.01 -2.32 -2.06
C LYS A 517 35.52 -2.03 -2.32
N ILE A 518 34.88 -2.95 -3.04
CA ILE A 518 33.45 -2.97 -3.27
C ILE A 518 32.83 -4.07 -2.41
N GLY A 519 31.82 -3.73 -1.66
CA GLY A 519 31.04 -4.64 -0.83
C GLY A 519 29.56 -4.51 -1.11
N GLN A 520 28.75 -5.28 -0.40
CA GLN A 520 27.30 -5.18 -0.44
C GLN A 520 26.81 -4.28 0.70
N TRP A 521 26.06 -3.23 0.36
CA TRP A 521 25.49 -2.32 1.35
C TRP A 521 24.02 -2.04 1.06
N VAL A 522 23.30 -1.47 2.03
CA VAL A 522 21.97 -0.91 1.73
C VAL A 522 22.12 0.13 0.64
N ASP A 523 21.18 0.19 -0.25
CA ASP A 523 21.15 1.24 -1.25
C ASP A 523 20.84 2.57 -0.55
N ASP A 524 21.81 3.47 -0.54
CA ASP A 524 21.71 4.81 0.01
C ASP A 524 21.76 5.89 -1.09
N SER A 525 21.66 5.46 -2.36
CA SER A 525 21.76 6.29 -3.57
C SER A 525 23.03 7.15 -3.65
N THR A 526 24.02 6.87 -2.84
CA THR A 526 25.27 7.64 -2.77
C THR A 526 26.52 6.77 -2.93
N THR A 527 26.63 5.69 -2.18
CA THR A 527 27.82 4.82 -2.19
C THR A 527 27.74 3.72 -3.24
N GLY A 528 26.52 3.36 -3.68
CA GLY A 528 26.24 2.34 -4.68
C GLY A 528 25.89 2.88 -6.07
N SER A 529 26.01 4.18 -6.32
CA SER A 529 25.66 4.80 -7.59
C SER A 529 26.81 4.78 -8.61
N TRP A 530 26.47 4.35 -9.84
CA TRP A 530 27.43 4.20 -10.94
C TRP A 530 26.94 4.90 -12.19
N ASN A 531 27.81 5.55 -12.94
CA ASN A 531 27.55 5.93 -14.32
C ASN A 531 27.83 4.73 -15.22
N LEU A 532 26.85 4.32 -15.99
CA LEU A 532 27.01 3.25 -16.98
C LEU A 532 27.54 3.83 -18.29
N VAL A 533 28.85 3.77 -18.47
CA VAL A 533 29.55 4.37 -19.61
C VAL A 533 29.79 3.32 -20.71
N ARG A 534 29.24 3.51 -21.90
CA ARG A 534 29.45 2.61 -23.01
C ARG A 534 30.78 2.89 -23.70
N THR A 535 31.57 1.85 -23.92
CA THR A 535 32.83 1.93 -24.69
C THR A 535 32.57 1.89 -26.20
N ALA A 536 33.53 2.34 -27.01
CA ALA A 536 33.40 2.33 -28.48
C ALA A 536 33.24 0.93 -29.08
N ASP A 537 33.80 -0.07 -28.42
CA ASP A 537 33.73 -1.49 -28.82
C ASP A 537 32.55 -2.24 -28.16
N GLY A 538 31.63 -1.51 -27.51
CA GLY A 538 30.32 -2.02 -27.10
C GLY A 538 30.24 -2.60 -25.70
N PHE A 539 31.30 -2.55 -24.90
CA PHE A 539 31.28 -2.89 -23.49
C PHE A 539 30.73 -1.76 -22.63
N TYR A 540 30.51 -2.04 -21.37
CA TYR A 540 30.15 -1.04 -20.38
C TYR A 540 31.24 -0.89 -19.33
N ARG A 541 31.43 0.32 -18.84
CA ARG A 541 32.22 0.63 -17.65
C ARG A 541 31.30 1.21 -16.58
N LEU A 542 31.49 0.77 -15.33
CA LEU A 542 30.80 1.34 -14.19
C LEU A 542 31.75 2.35 -13.53
N GLN A 543 31.47 3.63 -13.79
CA GLN A 543 32.21 4.75 -13.25
C GLN A 543 31.54 5.21 -11.96
N ALA A 544 32.29 5.40 -10.88
CA ALA A 544 31.71 5.84 -9.62
C ALA A 544 31.16 7.27 -9.75
N VAL A 545 29.87 7.49 -9.39
CA VAL A 545 29.25 8.82 -9.46
C VAL A 545 29.99 9.82 -8.55
N ARG A 546 30.45 9.39 -7.40
CA ARG A 546 31.18 10.24 -6.42
C ARG A 546 32.58 10.64 -6.86
N ASN A 547 33.19 9.89 -7.79
CA ASN A 547 34.51 10.22 -8.35
C ASN A 547 34.63 9.64 -9.76
N THR A 548 34.35 10.47 -10.75
CA THR A 548 34.29 10.07 -12.15
C THR A 548 35.65 9.70 -12.79
N SER A 549 36.76 9.80 -12.05
CA SER A 549 38.04 9.26 -12.49
C SER A 549 38.21 7.76 -12.16
N LEU A 550 37.31 7.16 -11.37
CA LEU A 550 37.41 5.81 -10.87
C LEU A 550 36.34 4.88 -11.47
N TYR A 551 36.74 3.64 -11.71
CA TYR A 551 35.90 2.62 -12.33
C TYR A 551 35.91 1.31 -11.54
N LEU A 552 34.78 0.61 -11.56
CA LEU A 552 34.66 -0.75 -11.02
C LEU A 552 35.60 -1.70 -11.75
N THR A 553 36.50 -2.32 -11.01
CA THR A 553 37.61 -3.12 -11.55
C THR A 553 37.59 -4.54 -11.01
N GLY A 554 37.59 -5.52 -11.92
CA GLY A 554 37.76 -6.95 -11.65
C GLY A 554 39.13 -7.42 -12.11
N ALA A 555 40.11 -7.47 -11.19
CA ALA A 555 41.50 -7.70 -11.56
C ALA A 555 41.83 -9.17 -11.86
N SER A 556 41.32 -10.11 -11.07
CA SER A 556 41.61 -11.56 -11.20
C SER A 556 40.47 -12.39 -10.62
N ALA A 557 40.46 -13.66 -11.03
CA ALA A 557 39.50 -14.66 -10.56
C ALA A 557 39.46 -14.78 -9.04
N GLY A 558 38.27 -14.81 -8.46
CA GLY A 558 38.05 -14.91 -7.01
C GLY A 558 38.39 -13.66 -6.21
N ALA A 559 38.92 -12.61 -6.86
CA ALA A 559 39.31 -11.39 -6.17
C ALA A 559 38.09 -10.48 -5.93
N GLN A 560 38.14 -9.80 -4.79
CA GLN A 560 37.21 -8.72 -4.49
C GLN A 560 37.36 -7.58 -5.50
N LEU A 561 36.25 -7.05 -5.99
CA LEU A 561 36.26 -5.89 -6.86
C LEU A 561 36.74 -4.64 -6.12
N THR A 562 37.39 -3.76 -6.85
CA THR A 562 37.92 -2.48 -6.32
C THR A 562 37.63 -1.33 -7.26
N LEU A 563 37.73 -0.11 -6.75
CA LEU A 563 37.83 1.09 -7.57
C LEU A 563 39.27 1.28 -8.05
N GLN A 564 39.47 1.61 -9.33
CA GLN A 564 40.77 1.98 -9.87
C GLN A 564 40.63 3.11 -10.89
N ASN A 565 41.73 3.84 -11.10
CA ASN A 565 41.81 4.76 -12.24
C ASN A 565 41.58 4.01 -13.56
N ALA A 566 41.28 4.73 -14.64
CA ALA A 566 41.02 4.12 -15.92
C ALA A 566 42.17 3.22 -16.40
N LEU A 567 41.82 1.97 -16.76
CA LEU A 567 42.72 0.95 -17.27
C LEU A 567 42.30 0.54 -18.69
N THR A 568 43.25 0.01 -19.47
CA THR A 568 43.03 -0.45 -20.86
C THR A 568 43.13 -1.96 -21.03
N ASP A 569 43.25 -2.71 -19.95
CA ASP A 569 43.53 -4.15 -19.93
C ASP A 569 42.26 -5.05 -19.93
N GLY A 570 41.06 -4.44 -20.07
CA GLY A 570 39.77 -5.13 -20.09
C GLY A 570 39.22 -5.47 -18.70
N SER A 571 39.93 -5.18 -17.59
CA SER A 571 39.47 -5.47 -16.23
C SER A 571 38.31 -4.58 -15.78
N GLN A 572 38.03 -3.50 -16.49
CA GLN A 572 36.96 -2.53 -16.23
C GLN A 572 35.84 -2.60 -17.26
N ASP A 573 35.96 -3.50 -18.25
CA ASP A 573 35.01 -3.63 -19.32
C ASP A 573 34.05 -4.81 -19.04
N TRP A 574 32.76 -4.53 -19.10
CA TRP A 574 31.70 -5.46 -18.71
C TRP A 574 30.69 -5.68 -19.82
N THR A 575 30.24 -6.92 -20.00
CA THR A 575 29.07 -7.25 -20.81
C THR A 575 27.91 -7.54 -19.87
N LEU A 576 26.77 -6.87 -20.08
CA LEU A 576 25.55 -7.15 -19.36
C LEU A 576 24.75 -8.21 -20.12
N VAL A 577 24.57 -9.39 -19.50
CA VAL A 577 23.88 -10.55 -20.06
C VAL A 577 22.65 -10.85 -19.22
N ARG A 578 21.51 -11.00 -19.87
CA ARG A 578 20.23 -11.37 -19.23
C ARG A 578 20.18 -12.83 -18.84
#